data_494d593e7afb9a01a1c84f2cf0b86c91
#
_entry.id   494d593e7afb9a01a1c84f2cf0b86c91
#
_cell.length_a   1.000
_cell.length_b   1.000
_cell.length_c   1.000
_cell.angle_alpha   90.00
_cell.angle_beta   90.00
_cell.angle_gamma   90.00
#
_symmetry.space_group_name_H-M   'P 1'
#
loop_
_entity.id
_entity.type
_entity.pdbx_description
1 polymer ?
#
loop_
_entity_poly.entity_id
_entity_poly.type
_entity_poly.pdbx_seq_one_letter_code
_entity_poly.pdbx_strand_id
1 'polypeptide(L)'
;MVNGLSSYGHKIYATDISFTYKICKDKNITLLKENLLSKKKSNKIKNCDIFIHNAAITKSNKNENKSLCNANINLTKKALMLAKKLNCKKFFFVSSTAVYRKFSKHKYNERSKTFALDSYTKSKLIGERISKEFCSKNKIKFTILRIGNIYNGFEKIKWSRLNTSQMQRWLNENKKNKILKTNNFNTLRDWTFVNDIPKALNSLIINNQHFKILNLVSPYCYKDIYIMNKISNKSRSKDFIQLQEKHTINNATYSIYINRIFFKKWTTFQKAINLIRNYENL
;
A
#
# COMPACT_ATOMS: atom_id res chain seq x y z
N MET A 1 1.00 7.46 6.07
CA MET A 1 -0.33 7.21 6.68
C MET A 1 -0.47 7.90 8.03
N VAL A 2 0.41 7.63 9.01
CA VAL A 2 0.34 8.19 10.37
C VAL A 2 0.29 9.72 10.35
N ASN A 3 1.34 10.39 9.84
CA ASN A 3 1.38 11.87 9.76
C ASN A 3 0.16 12.46 9.03
N GLY A 4 -0.25 11.82 7.91
CA GLY A 4 -1.36 12.35 7.11
C GLY A 4 -2.73 12.16 7.76
N LEU A 5 -2.95 11.15 8.60
CA LEU A 5 -4.19 11.02 9.36
C LEU A 5 -4.20 11.94 10.59
N SER A 6 -3.04 12.14 11.23
CA SER A 6 -2.91 13.06 12.35
C SER A 6 -3.24 14.51 11.95
N SER A 7 -2.84 14.94 10.74
CA SER A 7 -3.17 16.29 10.24
C SER A 7 -4.68 16.54 10.05
N TYR A 8 -5.51 15.49 10.10
CA TYR A 8 -6.98 15.59 10.15
C TYR A 8 -7.56 15.51 11.57
N GLY A 9 -6.71 15.63 12.60
CA GLY A 9 -7.14 15.63 13.99
C GLY A 9 -7.37 14.24 14.61
N HIS A 10 -7.07 13.14 13.89
CA HIS A 10 -7.19 11.81 14.46
C HIS A 10 -6.09 11.55 15.50
N LYS A 11 -6.48 11.04 16.68
CA LYS A 11 -5.55 10.50 17.67
C LYS A 11 -5.07 9.13 17.25
N ILE A 12 -3.75 8.95 17.09
CA ILE A 12 -3.14 7.79 16.45
C ILE A 12 -2.19 7.07 17.40
N TYR A 13 -2.42 5.79 17.59
CA TYR A 13 -1.47 4.86 18.19
C TYR A 13 -0.82 4.05 17.05
N ALA A 14 0.43 4.37 16.74
CA ALA A 14 1.17 3.69 15.68
C ALA A 14 2.08 2.62 16.30
N THR A 15 1.84 1.36 15.92
CA THR A 15 2.62 0.21 16.41
C THR A 15 3.47 -0.37 15.28
N ASP A 16 4.77 -0.48 15.50
CA ASP A 16 5.72 -1.15 14.60
C ASP A 16 6.88 -1.72 15.44
N ILE A 17 7.60 -2.69 14.89
CA ILE A 17 8.83 -3.22 15.49
C ILE A 17 9.99 -2.22 15.39
N SER A 18 9.95 -1.33 14.38
CA SER A 18 10.91 -0.25 14.19
C SER A 18 10.29 0.92 13.44
N PHE A 19 10.63 2.13 13.84
CA PHE A 19 10.27 3.36 13.14
C PHE A 19 11.51 3.88 12.40
N THR A 20 11.60 3.59 11.09
CA THR A 20 12.75 3.97 10.24
C THR A 20 12.54 5.28 9.51
N TYR A 21 11.32 5.83 9.56
CA TYR A 21 10.97 7.11 8.95
C TYR A 21 10.77 8.18 10.02
N LYS A 22 11.13 9.42 9.67
CA LYS A 22 10.84 10.57 10.50
C LYS A 22 9.30 10.72 10.60
N ILE A 23 8.76 10.40 11.77
CA ILE A 23 7.36 10.68 12.08
C ILE A 23 7.34 12.05 12.74
N CYS A 24 6.46 12.94 12.27
CA CYS A 24 6.35 14.27 12.84
C CYS A 24 6.06 14.18 14.34
N LYS A 25 6.72 15.03 15.11
CA LYS A 25 6.34 15.26 16.51
C LYS A 25 4.97 15.93 16.51
N ASP A 26 3.94 15.20 16.87
CA ASP A 26 2.54 15.64 16.90
C ASP A 26 1.91 15.07 18.17
N LYS A 27 1.25 15.92 18.96
CA LYS A 27 0.55 15.53 20.21
C LYS A 27 -0.48 14.42 19.99
N ASN A 28 -1.00 14.31 18.80
CA ASN A 28 -1.98 13.29 18.42
C ASN A 28 -1.34 11.95 18.06
N ILE A 29 -0.02 11.82 17.99
CA ILE A 29 0.68 10.59 17.59
C ILE A 29 1.41 9.98 18.79
N THR A 30 1.04 8.75 19.14
CA THR A 30 1.76 7.92 20.09
C THR A 30 2.43 6.76 19.37
N LEU A 31 3.76 6.69 19.44
CA LEU A 31 4.55 5.62 18.83
C LEU A 31 4.79 4.49 19.84
N LEU A 32 4.45 3.27 19.45
CA LEU A 32 4.63 2.07 20.26
C LEU A 32 5.56 1.10 19.52
N LYS A 33 6.82 1.03 19.95
CA LYS A 33 7.78 0.07 19.39
C LYS A 33 7.50 -1.31 19.96
N GLU A 34 6.63 -2.06 19.29
CA GLU A 34 6.15 -3.37 19.75
C GLU A 34 6.07 -4.37 18.61
N ASN A 35 6.39 -5.62 18.91
CA ASN A 35 6.14 -6.72 18.00
C ASN A 35 4.72 -7.25 18.21
N LEU A 36 3.88 -7.18 17.18
CA LEU A 36 2.50 -7.67 17.22
C LEU A 36 2.40 -9.17 17.57
N LEU A 37 3.45 -9.94 17.29
CA LEU A 37 3.52 -11.37 17.60
C LEU A 37 3.96 -11.66 19.05
N SER A 38 4.52 -10.67 19.77
CA SER A 38 4.95 -10.83 21.16
C SER A 38 3.76 -11.11 22.09
N LYS A 39 4.02 -11.89 23.15
CA LYS A 39 3.07 -12.10 24.23
C LYS A 39 2.92 -10.86 25.13
N LYS A 40 4.01 -10.14 25.36
CA LYS A 40 4.03 -8.89 26.13
C LYS A 40 3.60 -7.72 25.23
N LYS A 41 2.53 -7.03 25.59
CA LYS A 41 2.04 -5.81 24.93
C LYS A 41 1.86 -4.72 25.97
N SER A 42 2.09 -3.47 25.55
CA SER A 42 1.82 -2.35 26.44
C SER A 42 0.31 -2.21 26.67
N ASN A 43 -0.07 -1.84 27.88
CA ASN A 43 -1.45 -1.49 28.21
C ASN A 43 -1.76 -0.01 27.92
N LYS A 44 -0.94 0.64 27.07
CA LYS A 44 -1.07 2.07 26.75
C LYS A 44 -2.32 2.41 25.94
N ILE A 45 -2.87 1.45 25.21
CA ILE A 45 -4.11 1.63 24.46
C ILE A 45 -5.23 0.90 25.19
N LYS A 46 -6.22 1.66 25.66
CA LYS A 46 -7.39 1.08 26.31
C LYS A 46 -8.50 0.76 25.31
N ASN A 47 -8.82 1.69 24.42
CA ASN A 47 -9.86 1.59 23.42
C ASN A 47 -9.39 2.17 22.10
N CYS A 48 -10.05 1.75 21.01
CA CYS A 48 -9.74 2.23 19.67
C CYS A 48 -11.01 2.15 18.81
N ASP A 49 -11.40 3.22 18.14
CA ASP A 49 -12.58 3.18 17.26
C ASP A 49 -12.29 2.43 15.98
N ILE A 50 -11.10 2.63 15.42
CA ILE A 50 -10.69 2.09 14.12
C ILE A 50 -9.32 1.42 14.23
N PHE A 51 -9.24 0.16 13.82
CA PHE A 51 -7.98 -0.57 13.70
C PHE A 51 -7.58 -0.71 12.24
N ILE A 52 -6.40 -0.22 11.87
CA ILE A 52 -5.85 -0.35 10.52
C ILE A 52 -4.70 -1.36 10.55
N HIS A 53 -4.92 -2.57 10.05
CA HIS A 53 -3.91 -3.61 9.96
C HIS A 53 -3.10 -3.47 8.67
N ASN A 54 -1.97 -2.79 8.76
CA ASN A 54 -1.05 -2.55 7.64
C ASN A 54 0.24 -3.38 7.71
N ALA A 55 0.49 -4.07 8.82
CA ALA A 55 1.69 -4.86 9.01
C ALA A 55 1.71 -6.07 8.06
N ALA A 56 2.77 -6.24 7.29
CA ALA A 56 3.02 -7.39 6.44
C ALA A 56 4.49 -7.51 6.05
N ILE A 57 4.94 -8.74 5.81
CA ILE A 57 6.20 -9.05 5.16
C ILE A 57 5.92 -9.18 3.67
N THR A 58 6.65 -8.45 2.81
CA THR A 58 6.37 -8.39 1.37
C THR A 58 7.29 -9.26 0.53
N LYS A 59 8.54 -9.48 0.97
CA LYS A 59 9.52 -10.41 0.37
C LYS A 59 10.48 -10.89 1.44
N SER A 60 10.79 -12.17 1.39
CA SER A 60 11.92 -12.83 2.02
C SER A 60 12.82 -13.43 0.94
N ASN A 61 13.99 -13.97 1.29
CA ASN A 61 14.85 -14.71 0.39
C ASN A 61 14.11 -15.87 -0.28
N LYS A 62 14.54 -16.29 -1.47
CA LYS A 62 13.85 -17.28 -2.33
C LYS A 62 13.41 -18.58 -1.62
N ASN A 63 14.07 -18.98 -0.53
CA ASN A 63 13.82 -20.23 0.17
C ASN A 63 12.77 -20.18 1.29
N GLU A 64 12.16 -19.01 1.58
CA GLU A 64 11.27 -18.82 2.75
C GLU A 64 9.79 -18.55 2.40
N ASN A 65 9.34 -18.93 1.20
CA ASN A 65 7.99 -18.59 0.72
C ASN A 65 6.85 -19.07 1.63
N LYS A 66 6.95 -20.29 2.19
CA LYS A 66 5.92 -20.85 3.09
C LYS A 66 5.91 -20.14 4.44
N SER A 67 7.08 -19.80 4.95
CA SER A 67 7.29 -19.05 6.20
C SER A 67 6.66 -17.65 6.11
N LEU A 68 6.84 -16.93 5.00
CA LEU A 68 6.26 -15.61 4.76
C LEU A 68 4.72 -15.64 4.82
N CYS A 69 4.11 -16.60 4.14
CA CYS A 69 2.65 -16.73 4.12
C CYS A 69 2.12 -16.94 5.55
N ASN A 70 2.70 -17.87 6.29
CA ASN A 70 2.29 -18.18 7.66
C ASN A 70 2.53 -17.01 8.61
N ALA A 71 3.65 -16.28 8.48
CA ALA A 71 3.94 -15.11 9.29
C ALA A 71 2.87 -14.02 9.08
N ASN A 72 2.49 -13.73 7.84
CA ASN A 72 1.45 -12.74 7.54
C ASN A 72 0.07 -13.16 8.02
N ILE A 73 -0.26 -14.46 7.94
CA ILE A 73 -1.51 -15.01 8.51
C ILE A 73 -1.53 -14.82 10.04
N ASN A 74 -0.43 -15.14 10.72
CA ASN A 74 -0.33 -14.97 12.16
C ASN A 74 -0.40 -13.50 12.59
N LEU A 75 0.25 -12.60 11.86
CA LEU A 75 0.10 -11.14 12.06
C LEU A 75 -1.37 -10.71 11.97
N THR A 76 -2.09 -11.19 10.96
CA THR A 76 -3.52 -10.88 10.78
C THR A 76 -4.37 -11.42 11.96
N LYS A 77 -4.17 -12.67 12.36
CA LYS A 77 -4.88 -13.25 13.50
C LYS A 77 -4.64 -12.44 14.78
N LYS A 78 -3.39 -12.09 15.07
CA LYS A 78 -3.03 -11.28 16.25
C LYS A 78 -3.61 -9.86 16.19
N ALA A 79 -3.63 -9.23 15.01
CA ALA A 79 -4.26 -7.93 14.81
C ALA A 79 -5.77 -7.97 15.11
N LEU A 80 -6.47 -8.99 14.63
CA LEU A 80 -7.89 -9.18 14.87
C LEU A 80 -8.21 -9.40 16.35
N MET A 81 -7.44 -10.24 17.04
CA MET A 81 -7.59 -10.45 18.48
C MET A 81 -7.33 -9.15 19.27
N LEU A 82 -6.33 -8.37 18.86
CA LEU A 82 -6.04 -7.08 19.48
C LEU A 82 -7.19 -6.08 19.23
N ALA A 83 -7.69 -6.01 18.00
CA ALA A 83 -8.80 -5.14 17.65
C ALA A 83 -10.05 -5.47 18.51
N LYS A 84 -10.36 -6.75 18.73
CA LYS A 84 -11.43 -7.18 19.64
C LYS A 84 -11.16 -6.75 21.09
N LYS A 85 -9.93 -6.99 21.59
CA LYS A 85 -9.54 -6.59 22.97
C LYS A 85 -9.66 -5.09 23.20
N LEU A 86 -9.41 -4.27 22.15
CA LEU A 86 -9.50 -2.81 22.21
C LEU A 86 -10.91 -2.27 21.91
N ASN A 87 -11.92 -3.13 21.84
CA ASN A 87 -13.31 -2.78 21.54
C ASN A 87 -13.48 -1.97 20.24
N CYS A 88 -12.68 -2.32 19.20
CA CYS A 88 -12.72 -1.60 17.93
C CYS A 88 -14.06 -1.75 17.24
N LYS A 89 -14.63 -0.63 16.80
CA LYS A 89 -15.88 -0.59 16.05
C LYS A 89 -15.68 -0.95 14.57
N LYS A 90 -14.50 -0.62 14.01
CA LYS A 90 -14.18 -0.81 12.60
C LYS A 90 -12.77 -1.34 12.39
N PHE A 91 -12.64 -2.32 11.53
CA PHE A 91 -11.34 -2.92 11.16
C PHE A 91 -11.06 -2.74 9.68
N PHE A 92 -9.93 -2.11 9.35
CA PHE A 92 -9.41 -2.00 7.99
C PHE A 92 -8.28 -3.01 7.79
N PHE A 93 -8.48 -3.96 6.89
CA PHE A 93 -7.43 -4.87 6.44
C PHE A 93 -6.76 -4.31 5.20
N VAL A 94 -5.48 -3.96 5.30
CA VAL A 94 -4.70 -3.49 4.14
C VAL A 94 -4.23 -4.69 3.32
N SER A 95 -4.92 -4.92 2.21
CA SER A 95 -4.60 -5.88 1.17
C SER A 95 -3.83 -5.21 0.02
N SER A 96 -3.77 -5.84 -1.13
CA SER A 96 -3.03 -5.35 -2.30
C SER A 96 -3.79 -5.63 -3.59
N THR A 97 -3.70 -4.73 -4.58
CA THR A 97 -4.20 -4.99 -5.93
C THR A 97 -3.42 -6.10 -6.65
N ALA A 98 -2.26 -6.50 -6.13
CA ALA A 98 -1.52 -7.65 -6.63
C ALA A 98 -2.35 -8.97 -6.62
N VAL A 99 -3.39 -9.06 -5.80
CA VAL A 99 -4.31 -10.22 -5.77
C VAL A 99 -5.11 -10.39 -7.08
N TYR A 100 -5.19 -9.37 -7.92
CA TYR A 100 -5.84 -9.45 -9.23
C TYR A 100 -4.92 -9.91 -10.35
N ARG A 101 -3.60 -9.88 -10.14
CA ARG A 101 -2.61 -10.05 -11.21
C ARG A 101 -2.73 -11.42 -11.87
N LYS A 102 -3.25 -11.39 -13.07
CA LYS A 102 -3.17 -12.40 -14.09
C LYS A 102 -3.08 -11.63 -15.41
N PHE A 103 -2.46 -12.21 -16.43
CA PHE A 103 -2.43 -11.58 -17.75
C PHE A 103 -3.85 -11.24 -18.20
N SER A 104 -4.16 -9.96 -18.32
CA SER A 104 -5.47 -9.47 -18.76
C SER A 104 -5.29 -8.28 -19.70
N LYS A 105 -6.19 -8.20 -20.71
CA LYS A 105 -6.31 -7.03 -21.57
C LYS A 105 -7.06 -5.87 -20.89
N HIS A 106 -7.79 -6.15 -19.80
CA HIS A 106 -8.66 -5.19 -19.12
C HIS A 106 -8.08 -4.75 -17.76
N LYS A 107 -8.44 -3.54 -17.33
CA LYS A 107 -8.15 -3.05 -15.98
C LYS A 107 -8.99 -3.82 -14.96
N TYR A 108 -8.44 -4.03 -13.78
CA TYR A 108 -9.12 -4.71 -12.68
C TYR A 108 -9.92 -3.74 -11.81
N ASN A 109 -10.99 -4.24 -11.20
CA ASN A 109 -11.80 -3.54 -10.21
C ASN A 109 -12.21 -4.48 -9.06
N GLU A 110 -13.01 -4.00 -8.12
CA GLU A 110 -13.41 -4.75 -6.93
C GLU A 110 -14.20 -6.04 -7.24
N ARG A 111 -14.83 -6.13 -8.43
CA ARG A 111 -15.58 -7.31 -8.91
C ARG A 111 -14.71 -8.32 -9.65
N SER A 112 -13.48 -7.96 -9.96
CA SER A 112 -12.54 -8.82 -10.71
C SER A 112 -12.14 -10.04 -9.90
N LYS A 113 -11.96 -11.18 -10.56
CA LYS A 113 -11.44 -12.41 -9.95
C LYS A 113 -10.04 -12.20 -9.35
N THR A 114 -9.76 -12.88 -8.26
CA THR A 114 -8.48 -12.81 -7.55
C THR A 114 -7.72 -14.11 -7.67
N PHE A 115 -6.39 -14.04 -7.61
CA PHE A 115 -5.49 -15.17 -7.80
C PHE A 115 -4.33 -15.12 -6.79
N ALA A 116 -3.99 -16.26 -6.23
CA ALA A 116 -2.86 -16.44 -5.32
C ALA A 116 -1.61 -16.86 -6.11
N LEU A 117 -0.97 -15.92 -6.81
CA LEU A 117 0.17 -16.22 -7.69
C LEU A 117 1.48 -16.47 -6.94
N ASP A 118 1.60 -15.97 -5.73
CA ASP A 118 2.78 -16.13 -4.87
C ASP A 118 2.36 -16.19 -3.39
N SER A 119 3.32 -16.45 -2.51
CA SER A 119 3.08 -16.54 -1.07
C SER A 119 2.58 -15.25 -0.45
N TYR A 120 2.96 -14.09 -1.00
CA TYR A 120 2.47 -12.80 -0.54
C TYR A 120 0.98 -12.62 -0.89
N THR A 121 0.61 -12.79 -2.15
CA THR A 121 -0.79 -12.66 -2.60
C THR A 121 -1.68 -13.72 -1.95
N LYS A 122 -1.17 -14.96 -1.77
CA LYS A 122 -1.84 -16.02 -1.00
C LYS A 122 -2.11 -15.57 0.43
N SER A 123 -1.11 -14.99 1.12
CA SER A 123 -1.28 -14.50 2.49
C SER A 123 -2.30 -13.37 2.59
N LYS A 124 -2.35 -12.47 1.59
CA LYS A 124 -3.34 -11.38 1.53
C LYS A 124 -4.76 -11.93 1.36
N LEU A 125 -4.98 -12.86 0.42
CA LEU A 125 -6.31 -13.47 0.21
C LEU A 125 -6.80 -14.26 1.43
N ILE A 126 -5.91 -15.01 2.08
CA ILE A 126 -6.25 -15.69 3.34
C ILE A 126 -6.57 -14.67 4.43
N GLY A 127 -5.79 -13.58 4.53
CA GLY A 127 -6.02 -12.49 5.47
C GLY A 127 -7.37 -11.79 5.24
N GLU A 128 -7.76 -11.55 3.98
CA GLU A 128 -9.08 -11.02 3.61
C GLU A 128 -10.20 -11.91 4.15
N ARG A 129 -10.10 -13.24 3.93
CA ARG A 129 -11.08 -14.22 4.38
C ARG A 129 -11.18 -14.27 5.90
N ILE A 130 -10.04 -14.44 6.59
CA ILE A 130 -9.99 -14.50 8.06
C ILE A 130 -10.55 -13.22 8.69
N SER A 131 -10.22 -12.05 8.13
CA SER A 131 -10.72 -10.77 8.62
C SER A 131 -12.23 -10.67 8.48
N LYS A 132 -12.78 -11.09 7.33
CA LYS A 132 -14.22 -11.14 7.09
C LYS A 132 -14.94 -12.02 8.12
N GLU A 133 -14.49 -13.26 8.26
CA GLU A 133 -15.09 -14.24 9.16
C GLU A 133 -15.04 -13.78 10.63
N PHE A 134 -13.86 -13.34 11.07
CA PHE A 134 -13.67 -12.88 12.45
C PHE A 134 -14.50 -11.64 12.77
N CYS A 135 -14.48 -10.61 11.92
CA CYS A 135 -15.19 -9.38 12.14
C CYS A 135 -16.70 -9.59 12.12
N SER A 136 -17.23 -10.43 11.23
CA SER A 136 -18.65 -10.78 11.20
C SER A 136 -19.08 -11.47 12.50
N LYS A 137 -18.31 -12.46 12.98
CA LYS A 137 -18.58 -13.18 14.23
C LYS A 137 -18.56 -12.26 15.46
N ASN A 138 -17.72 -11.23 15.45
CA ASN A 138 -17.55 -10.31 16.60
C ASN A 138 -18.26 -8.97 16.43
N LYS A 139 -19.15 -8.82 15.44
CA LYS A 139 -19.92 -7.60 15.15
C LYS A 139 -19.03 -6.36 14.92
N ILE A 140 -17.83 -6.54 14.39
CA ILE A 140 -16.90 -5.47 14.03
C ILE A 140 -17.16 -5.12 12.56
N LYS A 141 -17.41 -3.86 12.23
CA LYS A 141 -17.47 -3.40 10.83
C LYS A 141 -16.09 -3.59 10.19
N PHE A 142 -16.02 -4.13 8.98
CA PHE A 142 -14.73 -4.33 8.34
C PHE A 142 -14.73 -3.84 6.89
N THR A 143 -13.56 -3.43 6.42
CA THR A 143 -13.33 -3.11 5.01
C THR A 143 -11.97 -3.65 4.59
N ILE A 144 -11.93 -4.36 3.47
CA ILE A 144 -10.70 -4.77 2.81
C ILE A 144 -10.25 -3.62 1.90
N LEU A 145 -9.07 -3.09 2.15
CA LEU A 145 -8.46 -2.02 1.36
C LEU A 145 -7.39 -2.62 0.45
N ARG A 146 -7.68 -2.84 -0.83
CA ARG A 146 -6.70 -3.28 -1.81
C ARG A 146 -5.95 -2.06 -2.35
N ILE A 147 -4.73 -1.87 -1.87
CA ILE A 147 -3.90 -0.73 -2.24
C ILE A 147 -3.14 -1.04 -3.53
N GLY A 148 -3.07 -0.06 -4.44
CA GLY A 148 -2.39 -0.15 -5.73
C GLY A 148 -0.89 0.05 -5.68
N ASN A 149 -0.30 0.42 -6.82
CA ASN A 149 1.12 0.71 -6.94
C ASN A 149 1.46 2.07 -6.30
N ILE A 150 1.87 2.04 -5.03
CA ILE A 150 2.22 3.26 -4.28
C ILE A 150 3.63 3.71 -4.64
N TYR A 151 3.83 5.02 -4.76
CA TYR A 151 5.15 5.65 -4.90
C TYR A 151 5.27 6.92 -4.04
N ASN A 152 6.50 7.24 -3.64
CA ASN A 152 6.81 8.43 -2.83
C ASN A 152 8.19 9.06 -3.08
N GLY A 153 9.09 8.39 -3.78
CA GLY A 153 10.47 8.85 -3.99
C GLY A 153 11.44 8.66 -2.82
N PHE A 154 10.98 8.19 -1.66
CA PHE A 154 11.79 8.08 -0.43
C PHE A 154 11.77 6.69 0.21
N GLU A 155 11.59 5.65 -0.58
CA GLU A 155 11.57 4.29 -0.04
C GLU A 155 12.96 3.85 0.41
N LYS A 156 13.00 3.22 1.58
CA LYS A 156 14.20 2.57 2.12
C LYS A 156 14.01 1.06 2.18
N ILE A 157 15.09 0.32 1.97
CA ILE A 157 15.12 -1.13 2.17
C ILE A 157 14.94 -1.40 3.68
N LYS A 158 14.12 -2.41 3.97
CA LYS A 158 13.90 -2.93 5.34
C LYS A 158 13.98 -4.45 5.31
N TRP A 159 14.23 -5.07 6.47
CA TRP A 159 14.22 -6.53 6.58
C TRP A 159 12.91 -7.17 6.09
N SER A 160 11.77 -6.50 6.29
CA SER A 160 10.45 -6.95 5.82
C SER A 160 10.19 -6.66 4.35
N ARG A 161 11.07 -5.89 3.69
CA ARG A 161 10.97 -5.49 2.29
C ARG A 161 12.36 -5.27 1.71
N LEU A 162 12.94 -6.30 1.12
CA LEU A 162 14.31 -6.30 0.61
C LEU A 162 14.51 -5.49 -0.70
N ASN A 163 13.42 -5.17 -1.41
CA ASN A 163 13.48 -4.39 -2.65
C ASN A 163 12.59 -3.17 -2.58
N THR A 164 13.06 -2.05 -3.07
CA THR A 164 12.24 -0.85 -3.30
C THR A 164 11.28 -1.07 -4.47
N SER A 165 10.27 -0.19 -4.60
CA SER A 165 9.37 -0.20 -5.75
C SER A 165 10.11 0.09 -7.06
N GLN A 166 9.48 -0.24 -8.19
CA GLN A 166 10.01 0.08 -9.52
C GLN A 166 10.27 1.58 -9.66
N MET A 167 9.35 2.42 -9.17
CA MET A 167 9.48 3.86 -9.17
C MET A 167 10.74 4.32 -8.43
N GLN A 168 10.97 3.81 -7.22
CA GLN A 168 12.14 4.20 -6.43
C GLN A 168 13.45 3.76 -7.09
N ARG A 169 13.45 2.60 -7.76
CA ARG A 169 14.63 2.17 -8.55
C ARG A 169 14.92 3.14 -9.66
N TRP A 170 13.93 3.52 -10.47
CA TRP A 170 14.11 4.50 -11.56
C TRP A 170 14.59 5.86 -11.04
N LEU A 171 14.03 6.36 -9.92
CA LEU A 171 14.51 7.61 -9.32
C LEU A 171 15.98 7.51 -8.88
N ASN A 172 16.36 6.41 -8.25
CA ASN A 172 17.74 6.18 -7.81
C ASN A 172 18.70 6.01 -8.99
N GLU A 173 18.29 5.32 -10.05
CA GLU A 173 19.07 5.14 -11.28
C GLU A 173 19.25 6.48 -12.02
N ASN A 174 18.18 7.26 -12.13
CA ASN A 174 18.22 8.59 -12.76
C ASN A 174 19.18 9.55 -12.03
N LYS A 175 19.14 9.59 -10.69
CA LYS A 175 20.09 10.38 -9.88
C LYS A 175 21.55 10.01 -10.13
N LYS A 176 21.83 8.75 -10.44
CA LYS A 176 23.17 8.24 -10.74
C LYS A 176 23.50 8.30 -12.22
N ASN A 177 22.71 8.99 -13.04
CA ASN A 177 22.84 9.03 -14.49
C ASN A 177 22.92 7.64 -15.16
N LYS A 178 22.27 6.63 -14.56
CA LYS A 178 22.22 5.26 -15.07
C LYS A 178 21.03 5.07 -16.01
N ILE A 179 21.14 4.05 -16.85
CA ILE A 179 20.09 3.61 -17.78
C ILE A 179 18.89 3.09 -16.96
N LEU A 180 17.70 3.59 -17.28
CA LEU A 180 16.46 3.11 -16.67
C LEU A 180 16.01 1.81 -17.34
N LYS A 181 15.63 0.81 -16.54
CA LYS A 181 15.25 -0.52 -17.04
C LYS A 181 13.84 -0.88 -16.63
N THR A 182 13.05 -1.44 -17.54
CA THR A 182 11.75 -2.04 -17.27
C THR A 182 11.57 -3.34 -18.03
N ASN A 183 10.66 -4.20 -17.58
CA ASN A 183 10.35 -5.43 -18.31
C ASN A 183 9.66 -5.12 -19.65
N ASN A 184 8.71 -4.21 -19.64
CA ASN A 184 8.00 -3.82 -20.86
C ASN A 184 7.54 -2.36 -20.78
N PHE A 185 7.91 -1.53 -21.75
CA PHE A 185 7.57 -0.12 -21.86
C PHE A 185 6.06 0.16 -21.85
N ASN A 186 5.27 -0.76 -22.39
CA ASN A 186 3.83 -0.64 -22.49
C ASN A 186 3.07 -1.18 -21.24
N THR A 187 3.79 -1.61 -20.20
CA THR A 187 3.13 -2.01 -18.95
C THR A 187 2.33 -0.85 -18.38
N LEU A 188 1.01 -1.03 -18.28
CA LEU A 188 0.10 -0.04 -17.71
C LEU A 188 -0.07 -0.29 -16.21
N ARG A 189 0.07 0.76 -15.37
CA ARG A 189 -0.09 0.69 -13.91
C ARG A 189 -0.94 1.83 -13.37
N ASP A 190 -1.65 1.55 -12.26
CA ASP A 190 -2.26 2.55 -11.40
C ASP A 190 -1.18 3.12 -10.47
N TRP A 191 -0.65 4.30 -10.82
CA TRP A 191 0.36 4.97 -10.02
C TRP A 191 -0.30 5.85 -8.95
N THR A 192 -0.24 5.40 -7.69
CA THR A 192 -0.89 6.07 -6.56
C THR A 192 0.13 6.79 -5.70
N PHE A 193 0.02 8.13 -5.62
CA PHE A 193 0.91 8.92 -4.77
C PHE A 193 0.63 8.64 -3.29
N VAL A 194 1.66 8.37 -2.51
CA VAL A 194 1.53 7.94 -1.11
C VAL A 194 0.75 8.92 -0.24
N ASN A 195 0.88 10.24 -0.50
CA ASN A 195 0.21 11.27 0.29
C ASN A 195 -1.30 11.33 0.06
N ASP A 196 -1.82 10.71 -1.00
CA ASP A 196 -3.26 10.65 -1.25
C ASP A 196 -3.94 9.54 -0.44
N ILE A 197 -3.18 8.51 0.00
CA ILE A 197 -3.72 7.40 0.79
C ILE A 197 -4.37 7.87 2.10
N PRO A 198 -3.70 8.65 2.96
CA PRO A 198 -4.34 9.14 4.19
C PRO A 198 -5.51 10.08 3.93
N LYS A 199 -5.47 10.88 2.85
CA LYS A 199 -6.60 11.76 2.45
C LYS A 199 -7.83 10.93 2.10
N ALA A 200 -7.66 9.91 1.25
CA ALA A 200 -8.73 9.01 0.86
C ALA A 200 -9.26 8.19 2.04
N LEU A 201 -8.38 7.73 2.94
CA LEU A 201 -8.78 7.06 4.18
C LEU A 201 -9.57 7.98 5.10
N ASN A 202 -9.14 9.23 5.27
CA ASN A 202 -9.88 10.21 6.07
C ASN A 202 -11.29 10.41 5.51
N SER A 203 -11.44 10.58 4.20
CA SER A 203 -12.74 10.69 3.55
C SER A 203 -13.63 9.47 3.81
N LEU A 204 -13.04 8.26 3.76
CA LEU A 204 -13.74 7.00 4.06
C LEU A 204 -14.18 6.91 5.54
N ILE A 205 -13.38 7.42 6.45
CA ILE A 205 -13.66 7.44 7.90
C ILE A 205 -14.83 8.39 8.19
N ILE A 206 -14.73 9.62 7.70
CA ILE A 206 -15.72 10.69 7.97
C ILE A 206 -17.10 10.34 7.38
N ASN A 207 -17.13 9.87 6.14
CA ASN A 207 -18.40 9.56 5.48
C ASN A 207 -19.09 8.32 6.02
N ASN A 208 -18.51 7.63 7.00
CA ASN A 208 -19.05 6.44 7.69
C ASN A 208 -19.68 5.37 6.76
N GLN A 209 -19.33 5.37 5.49
CA GLN A 209 -19.85 4.39 4.56
C GLN A 209 -19.14 3.06 4.69
N HIS A 210 -19.85 2.00 4.40
CA HIS A 210 -19.38 0.65 4.60
C HIS A 210 -19.23 -0.08 3.26
N PHE A 211 -18.00 -0.40 2.89
CA PHE A 211 -17.68 -1.26 1.77
C PHE A 211 -17.01 -2.53 2.27
N LYS A 212 -17.43 -3.68 1.74
CA LYS A 212 -16.76 -4.95 2.05
C LYS A 212 -15.33 -4.98 1.48
N ILE A 213 -15.19 -4.53 0.22
CA ILE A 213 -13.90 -4.43 -0.50
C ILE A 213 -13.84 -3.08 -1.19
N LEU A 214 -12.69 -2.43 -1.11
CA LEU A 214 -12.43 -1.15 -1.76
C LEU A 214 -11.01 -1.13 -2.33
N ASN A 215 -10.88 -0.83 -3.63
CA ASN A 215 -9.58 -0.54 -4.22
C ASN A 215 -9.19 0.90 -3.88
N LEU A 216 -8.11 1.05 -3.13
CA LEU A 216 -7.55 2.34 -2.76
C LEU A 216 -6.45 2.70 -3.76
N VAL A 217 -6.86 3.18 -4.92
CA VAL A 217 -6.01 3.45 -6.08
C VAL A 217 -6.36 4.77 -6.74
N SER A 218 -5.33 5.45 -7.26
CA SER A 218 -5.50 6.62 -8.12
C SER A 218 -6.25 6.25 -9.41
N PRO A 219 -7.10 7.12 -9.97
CA PRO A 219 -7.73 6.91 -11.26
C PRO A 219 -6.74 7.01 -12.43
N TYR A 220 -5.56 7.57 -12.18
CA TYR A 220 -4.55 7.82 -13.21
C TYR A 220 -3.72 6.56 -13.45
N CYS A 221 -3.77 6.07 -14.70
CA CYS A 221 -2.97 4.95 -15.15
C CYS A 221 -2.00 5.42 -16.22
N TYR A 222 -0.73 5.07 -16.06
CA TYR A 222 0.32 5.45 -17.00
C TYR A 222 1.14 4.23 -17.42
N LYS A 223 1.62 4.24 -18.67
CA LYS A 223 2.59 3.28 -19.16
C LYS A 223 3.96 3.52 -18.51
N ASP A 224 4.74 2.45 -18.33
CA ASP A 224 6.08 2.56 -17.75
C ASP A 224 6.97 3.55 -18.53
N ILE A 225 6.93 3.53 -19.87
CA ILE A 225 7.68 4.48 -20.71
C ILE A 225 7.31 5.95 -20.43
N TYR A 226 6.03 6.26 -20.22
CA TYR A 226 5.60 7.62 -19.89
C TYR A 226 6.22 8.10 -18.58
N ILE A 227 6.24 7.23 -17.56
CA ILE A 227 6.82 7.52 -16.26
C ILE A 227 8.33 7.73 -16.37
N MET A 228 9.03 6.84 -17.10
CA MET A 228 10.47 6.93 -17.31
C MET A 228 10.86 8.25 -17.99
N ASN A 229 10.13 8.66 -19.03
CA ASN A 229 10.32 9.96 -19.69
C ASN A 229 10.11 11.15 -18.73
N LYS A 230 9.14 11.07 -17.82
CA LYS A 230 8.87 12.15 -16.85
C LYS A 230 9.89 12.21 -15.70
N ILE A 231 10.50 11.09 -15.35
CA ILE A 231 11.56 11.01 -14.34
C ILE A 231 12.89 11.47 -14.92
N SER A 232 13.20 11.04 -16.13
CA SER A 232 14.48 11.35 -16.78
C SER A 232 14.63 12.84 -17.03
N ASN A 233 15.78 13.38 -16.64
CA ASN A 233 16.18 14.77 -16.95
C ASN A 233 16.75 14.88 -18.39
N LYS A 234 16.92 13.75 -19.09
CA LYS A 234 17.52 13.67 -20.42
C LYS A 234 16.47 13.26 -21.43
N SER A 235 16.29 14.06 -22.46
CA SER A 235 15.31 13.83 -23.55
C SER A 235 15.73 12.73 -24.54
N ARG A 236 16.58 11.77 -24.17
CA ARG A 236 17.16 10.78 -25.09
C ARG A 236 16.56 9.40 -24.85
N SER A 237 15.88 8.87 -25.85
CA SER A 237 15.35 7.50 -25.91
C SER A 237 16.42 6.40 -25.72
N LYS A 238 17.71 6.72 -25.86
CA LYS A 238 18.86 5.81 -25.64
C LYS A 238 19.12 5.47 -24.18
N ASP A 239 18.47 6.16 -23.22
CA ASP A 239 18.66 5.96 -21.78
C ASP A 239 17.72 4.92 -21.18
N PHE A 240 16.92 4.22 -22.00
CA PHE A 240 15.93 3.26 -21.53
C PHE A 240 16.15 1.88 -22.16
N ILE A 241 16.02 0.82 -21.34
CA ILE A 241 16.11 -0.58 -21.79
C ILE A 241 14.84 -1.32 -21.41
N GLN A 242 14.26 -2.00 -22.42
CA GLN A 242 13.22 -2.99 -22.21
C GLN A 242 13.86 -4.37 -22.12
N LEU A 243 13.58 -5.10 -21.02
CA LEU A 243 14.19 -6.40 -20.73
C LEU A 243 13.44 -7.59 -21.35
N GLN A 244 12.16 -7.42 -21.67
CA GLN A 244 11.30 -8.47 -22.25
C GLN A 244 10.43 -7.88 -23.35
N GLU A 245 10.43 -8.50 -24.51
CA GLU A 245 9.60 -8.04 -25.64
C GLU A 245 8.16 -8.55 -25.60
N LYS A 246 7.90 -9.65 -24.88
CA LYS A 246 6.63 -10.38 -24.93
C LYS A 246 5.60 -9.82 -23.94
N HIS A 247 4.43 -9.51 -24.49
CA HIS A 247 3.14 -9.21 -23.86
C HIS A 247 3.06 -7.91 -23.03
N THR A 248 2.22 -7.01 -23.51
CA THR A 248 1.76 -5.86 -22.72
C THR A 248 1.06 -6.36 -21.47
N ILE A 249 1.65 -6.11 -20.30
CA ILE A 249 1.08 -6.50 -19.02
C ILE A 249 0.21 -5.36 -18.53
N ASN A 250 -1.11 -5.56 -18.49
CA ASN A 250 -1.99 -4.64 -17.83
C ASN A 250 -2.03 -4.97 -16.33
N ASN A 251 -1.36 -4.14 -15.52
CA ASN A 251 -1.35 -4.20 -14.07
C ASN A 251 -2.18 -3.07 -13.44
N ALA A 252 -2.97 -2.37 -14.25
CA ALA A 252 -3.76 -1.25 -13.78
C ALA A 252 -5.04 -1.72 -13.10
N THR A 253 -5.35 -1.06 -12.00
CA THR A 253 -6.55 -1.26 -11.21
C THR A 253 -7.28 0.07 -11.09
N TYR A 254 -8.59 0.04 -11.02
CA TYR A 254 -9.40 1.21 -10.69
C TYR A 254 -10.41 0.85 -9.61
N SER A 255 -11.00 1.86 -8.98
CA SER A 255 -12.11 1.66 -8.06
C SER A 255 -13.40 2.10 -8.71
N ILE A 256 -14.42 1.24 -8.61
CA ILE A 256 -15.77 1.61 -9.03
C ILE A 256 -16.49 2.46 -7.98
N TYR A 257 -15.89 2.61 -6.78
CA TYR A 257 -16.48 3.30 -5.65
C TYR A 257 -15.75 4.59 -5.28
N ILE A 258 -14.45 4.50 -4.87
CA ILE A 258 -13.77 5.59 -4.19
C ILE A 258 -13.66 6.85 -5.04
N ASN A 259 -13.36 6.71 -6.32
CA ASN A 259 -13.14 7.84 -7.23
C ASN A 259 -14.44 8.58 -7.58
N ARG A 260 -15.59 7.94 -7.42
CA ARG A 260 -16.89 8.53 -7.72
C ARG A 260 -17.55 9.15 -6.50
N ILE A 261 -17.41 8.53 -5.34
CA ILE A 261 -18.23 8.80 -4.17
C ILE A 261 -17.47 9.58 -3.11
N PHE A 262 -16.21 9.19 -2.82
CA PHE A 262 -15.52 9.69 -1.62
C PHE A 262 -14.38 10.66 -1.87
N PHE A 263 -13.54 10.38 -2.85
CA PHE A 263 -12.30 11.08 -3.01
C PHE A 263 -12.01 11.35 -4.48
N LYS A 264 -12.12 12.62 -4.89
CA LYS A 264 -11.89 13.07 -6.27
C LYS A 264 -10.57 13.81 -6.46
N LYS A 265 -9.87 14.16 -5.36
CA LYS A 265 -8.68 15.04 -5.38
C LYS A 265 -7.37 14.27 -5.43
N TRP A 266 -7.27 13.26 -6.31
CA TRP A 266 -6.05 12.52 -6.53
C TRP A 266 -4.96 13.39 -7.17
N THR A 267 -3.72 13.18 -6.74
CA THR A 267 -2.56 13.89 -7.27
C THR A 267 -2.15 13.27 -8.60
N THR A 268 -2.04 14.09 -9.66
CA THR A 268 -1.50 13.64 -10.95
C THR A 268 -0.02 13.30 -10.82
N PHE A 269 0.50 12.45 -11.73
CA PHE A 269 1.91 12.08 -11.70
C PHE A 269 2.84 13.29 -11.80
N GLN A 270 2.54 14.23 -12.71
CA GLN A 270 3.33 15.44 -12.88
C GLN A 270 3.42 16.28 -11.58
N LYS A 271 2.30 16.47 -10.90
CA LYS A 271 2.28 17.17 -9.61
C LYS A 271 3.07 16.43 -8.54
N ALA A 272 2.93 15.12 -8.48
CA ALA A 272 3.65 14.31 -7.50
C ALA A 272 5.16 14.32 -7.72
N ILE A 273 5.64 14.21 -8.97
CA ILE A 273 7.08 14.23 -9.24
C ILE A 273 7.70 15.59 -8.93
N ASN A 274 6.98 16.68 -9.17
CA ASN A 274 7.43 18.00 -8.76
C ASN A 274 7.56 18.13 -7.24
N LEU A 275 6.60 17.59 -6.49
CA LEU A 275 6.69 17.54 -5.02
C LEU A 275 7.89 16.71 -4.56
N ILE A 276 8.13 15.55 -5.17
CA ILE A 276 9.29 14.70 -4.83
C ILE A 276 10.60 15.45 -5.09
N ARG A 277 10.75 16.11 -6.23
CA ARG A 277 11.95 16.90 -6.57
C ARG A 277 12.18 18.06 -5.59
N ASN A 278 11.15 18.77 -5.19
CA ASN A 278 11.26 19.86 -4.22
C ASN A 278 11.72 19.35 -2.85
N TYR A 279 11.27 18.16 -2.41
CA TYR A 279 11.75 17.53 -1.17
C TYR A 279 13.20 17.02 -1.25
N GLU A 280 13.72 16.76 -2.45
CA GLU A 280 15.09 16.32 -2.66
C GLU A 280 16.11 17.46 -2.66
N ASN A 281 15.63 18.66 -2.90
CA ASN A 281 16.42 19.91 -2.88
C ASN A 281 16.41 20.59 -1.50
N LEU A 282 15.72 20.02 -0.51
CA LEU A 282 15.73 20.41 0.90
C LEU A 282 16.54 19.40 1.75
#